data_0f07a687bbc89f5f7b8fa522ce1ac74f
#
_entry.id   0f07a687bbc89f5f7b8fa522ce1ac74f
#
_cell.length_a   1.000
_cell.length_b   1.000
_cell.length_c   1.000
_cell.angle_alpha   90.00
_cell.angle_beta   90.00
_cell.angle_gamma   90.00
#
_symmetry.space_group_name_H-M   'P 1'
#
loop_
_entity.id
_entity.type
_entity.pdbx_description
1 polymer ?
#
loop_
_entity_poly.entity_id
_entity_poly.type
_entity_poly.pdbx_seq_one_letter_code
_entity_poly.pdbx_strand_id
1 'polypeptide(L)'
;MFPLPGSSTERGREQAPTTVGVLTRLAAAQLSAQGIDPEPRMIEAGLSPSLLGNPDERVPVRRQIAFLNMAADDLGDDLLGFHLAQSFDLRALGFVHYIMASAETLAEALTYQELYGVSVNEALKIREGSGEGASLELSYAGVERHLDRHQAEFWLTT
;
A
#
# COMPACT_ATOMS: atom_id res chain seq x y z
N MET A 1 30.35 38.68 -26.99
CA MET A 1 29.73 37.39 -27.32
C MET A 1 29.72 36.55 -26.04
N PHE A 2 28.64 36.63 -25.26
CA PHE A 2 28.49 35.87 -24.00
C PHE A 2 27.78 34.56 -24.27
N PRO A 3 28.28 33.43 -23.77
CA PRO A 3 27.53 32.17 -23.88
C PRO A 3 26.34 32.19 -22.92
N LEU A 4 25.16 31.81 -23.44
CA LEU A 4 23.94 31.63 -22.69
C LEU A 4 24.12 30.44 -21.69
N PRO A 5 23.62 30.53 -20.45
CA PRO A 5 23.66 29.43 -19.53
C PRO A 5 22.69 28.33 -20.03
N GLY A 6 23.22 27.11 -20.11
CA GLY A 6 22.49 25.95 -20.50
C GLY A 6 21.27 25.72 -19.60
N SER A 7 20.13 25.50 -20.21
CA SER A 7 18.91 25.07 -19.58
C SER A 7 19.12 23.69 -18.90
N SER A 8 19.42 23.74 -17.63
CA SER A 8 19.35 22.54 -16.77
C SER A 8 17.88 22.11 -16.69
N THR A 9 17.52 21.15 -17.50
CA THR A 9 16.26 20.44 -17.37
C THR A 9 16.35 19.59 -16.10
N GLU A 10 16.07 20.19 -14.95
CA GLU A 10 15.67 19.47 -13.76
C GLU A 10 14.28 18.86 -14.06
N ARG A 11 14.28 17.74 -14.74
CA ARG A 11 13.16 16.82 -14.67
C ARG A 11 13.12 16.33 -13.21
N GLY A 12 12.19 16.88 -12.43
CA GLY A 12 11.87 16.41 -11.10
C GLY A 12 11.78 14.89 -11.14
N ARG A 13 12.60 14.20 -10.36
CA ARG A 13 12.43 12.78 -10.07
C ARG A 13 11.10 12.72 -9.35
N GLU A 14 10.06 12.33 -10.08
CA GLU A 14 8.80 11.93 -9.47
C GLU A 14 9.14 10.82 -8.48
N GLN A 15 9.09 11.15 -7.21
CA GLN A 15 9.42 10.18 -6.16
C GLN A 15 8.43 9.03 -6.28
N ALA A 16 8.94 7.81 -6.33
CA ALA A 16 8.09 6.62 -6.40
C ALA A 16 7.13 6.62 -5.19
N PRO A 17 5.83 6.34 -5.41
CA PRO A 17 4.84 6.38 -4.35
C PRO A 17 5.21 5.43 -3.20
N THR A 18 4.97 5.89 -1.97
CA THR A 18 5.26 5.15 -0.74
C THR A 18 3.99 4.79 0.01
N THR A 19 4.09 3.83 0.91
CA THR A 19 3.02 3.40 1.81
C THR A 19 3.59 3.13 3.20
N VAL A 20 2.72 3.18 4.20
CA VAL A 20 3.07 2.66 5.52
C VAL A 20 3.31 1.15 5.40
N GLY A 21 4.37 0.63 6.01
CA GLY A 21 4.77 -0.76 5.82
C GLY A 21 3.87 -1.80 6.53
N VAL A 22 2.59 -1.49 6.75
CA VAL A 22 1.67 -2.35 7.52
C VAL A 22 1.48 -3.72 6.88
N LEU A 23 1.25 -3.79 5.55
CA LEU A 23 1.08 -5.07 4.85
C LEU A 23 2.37 -5.89 4.86
N THR A 24 3.51 -5.24 4.73
CA THR A 24 4.81 -5.93 4.83
C THR A 24 4.97 -6.56 6.21
N ARG A 25 4.64 -5.84 7.29
CA ARG A 25 4.72 -6.39 8.66
C ARG A 25 3.74 -7.53 8.90
N LEU A 26 2.50 -7.43 8.39
CA LEU A 26 1.50 -8.50 8.51
C LEU A 26 1.95 -9.77 7.78
N ALA A 27 2.43 -9.64 6.53
CA ALA A 27 2.91 -10.79 5.76
C ALA A 27 4.17 -11.40 6.38
N ALA A 28 5.11 -10.58 6.89
CA ALA A 28 6.27 -11.06 7.60
C ALA A 28 5.90 -11.82 8.89
N ALA A 29 4.90 -11.33 9.64
CA ALA A 29 4.39 -12.03 10.81
C ALA A 29 3.75 -13.38 10.45
N GLN A 30 3.03 -13.45 9.32
CA GLN A 30 2.46 -14.69 8.81
C GLN A 30 3.53 -15.71 8.41
N LEU A 31 4.58 -15.28 7.70
CA LEU A 31 5.75 -16.12 7.38
C LEU A 31 6.38 -16.66 8.66
N SER A 32 6.67 -15.80 9.63
CA SER A 32 7.27 -16.17 10.90
C SER A 32 6.41 -17.17 11.69
N ALA A 33 5.07 -17.02 11.65
CA ALA A 33 4.15 -17.95 12.28
C ALA A 33 4.20 -19.36 11.67
N GLN A 34 4.60 -19.47 10.39
CA GLN A 34 4.83 -20.73 9.71
C GLN A 34 6.31 -21.21 9.82
N GLY A 35 7.13 -20.54 10.61
CA GLY A 35 8.54 -20.88 10.78
C GLY A 35 9.44 -20.48 9.61
N ILE A 36 8.96 -19.59 8.74
CA ILE A 36 9.72 -19.06 7.59
C ILE A 36 10.30 -17.70 8.01
N ASP A 37 11.64 -17.55 7.83
CA ASP A 37 12.29 -16.26 8.07
C ASP A 37 11.95 -15.27 6.96
N PRO A 38 11.31 -14.11 7.27
CA PRO A 38 10.94 -13.12 6.28
C PRO A 38 12.11 -12.28 5.76
N GLU A 39 13.22 -12.18 6.51
CA GLU A 39 14.32 -11.26 6.19
C GLU A 39 14.92 -11.47 4.80
N PRO A 40 15.22 -12.71 4.34
CA PRO A 40 15.76 -12.94 3.02
C PRO A 40 14.86 -12.40 1.91
N ARG A 41 13.53 -12.59 2.03
CA ARG A 41 12.55 -12.08 1.06
C ARG A 41 12.38 -10.56 1.13
N MET A 42 12.47 -9.98 2.32
CA MET A 42 12.49 -8.52 2.46
C MET A 42 13.69 -7.92 1.74
N ILE A 43 14.88 -8.46 1.94
CA ILE A 43 16.10 -8.00 1.26
C ILE A 43 15.99 -8.17 -0.26
N GLU A 44 15.49 -9.29 -0.75
CA GLU A 44 15.25 -9.56 -2.17
C GLU A 44 14.28 -8.54 -2.79
N ALA A 45 13.22 -8.16 -2.07
CA ALA A 45 12.28 -7.10 -2.45
C ALA A 45 12.87 -5.68 -2.34
N GLY A 46 14.09 -5.55 -1.78
CA GLY A 46 14.73 -4.26 -1.53
C GLY A 46 14.18 -3.53 -0.31
N LEU A 47 13.54 -4.23 0.62
CA LEU A 47 13.06 -3.72 1.90
C LEU A 47 14.12 -3.92 2.99
N SER A 48 14.15 -2.97 3.95
CA SER A 48 15.01 -3.13 5.14
C SER A 48 14.31 -3.99 6.20
N PRO A 49 14.98 -4.98 6.80
CA PRO A 49 14.43 -5.70 7.96
C PRO A 49 14.11 -4.81 9.16
N SER A 50 14.72 -3.61 9.28
CA SER A 50 14.40 -2.62 10.32
C SER A 50 12.93 -2.21 10.34
N LEU A 51 12.24 -2.33 9.21
CA LEU A 51 10.82 -2.07 9.06
C LEU A 51 9.94 -2.85 10.05
N LEU A 52 10.38 -4.05 10.44
CA LEU A 52 9.62 -4.89 11.38
C LEU A 52 9.53 -4.27 12.78
N GLY A 53 10.54 -3.52 13.18
CA GLY A 53 10.60 -2.83 14.46
C GLY A 53 10.18 -1.35 14.42
N ASN A 54 9.91 -0.81 13.22
CA ASN A 54 9.57 0.61 13.06
C ASN A 54 8.21 0.79 12.36
N PRO A 55 7.12 1.03 13.12
CA PRO A 55 5.78 1.16 12.57
C PRO A 55 5.60 2.39 11.65
N ASP A 56 6.42 3.42 11.83
CA ASP A 56 6.31 4.68 11.08
C ASP A 56 7.13 4.67 9.78
N GLU A 57 7.93 3.63 9.55
CA GLU A 57 8.77 3.53 8.36
C GLU A 57 7.90 3.33 7.11
N ARG A 58 8.10 4.22 6.12
CA ARG A 58 7.43 4.13 4.83
C ARG A 58 8.29 3.36 3.84
N VAL A 59 7.62 2.63 2.97
CA VAL A 59 8.27 1.80 1.94
C VAL A 59 7.75 2.14 0.55
N PRO A 60 8.58 2.01 -0.50
CA PRO A 60 8.10 2.11 -1.86
C PRO A 60 7.04 1.05 -2.14
N VAL A 61 5.87 1.47 -2.67
CA VAL A 61 4.73 0.57 -2.93
C VAL A 61 5.13 -0.63 -3.78
N ARG A 62 5.97 -0.44 -4.81
CA ARG A 62 6.44 -1.54 -5.67
C ARG A 62 7.21 -2.61 -4.90
N ARG A 63 8.01 -2.20 -3.91
CA ARG A 63 8.79 -3.14 -3.08
C ARG A 63 7.88 -3.93 -2.15
N GLN A 64 6.88 -3.27 -1.57
CA GLN A 64 5.86 -3.97 -0.78
C GLN A 64 5.11 -5.00 -1.62
N ILE A 65 4.67 -4.63 -2.83
CA ILE A 65 3.98 -5.56 -3.75
C ILE A 65 4.88 -6.76 -4.09
N ALA A 66 6.14 -6.53 -4.43
CA ALA A 66 7.09 -7.62 -4.71
C ALA A 66 7.25 -8.56 -3.50
N PHE A 67 7.37 -8.02 -2.30
CA PHE A 67 7.44 -8.81 -1.08
C PHE A 67 6.16 -9.62 -0.82
N LEU A 68 4.97 -9.02 -1.01
CA LEU A 68 3.70 -9.72 -0.84
C LEU A 68 3.55 -10.90 -1.79
N ASN A 69 3.97 -10.75 -3.05
CA ASN A 69 3.93 -11.85 -4.03
C ASN A 69 4.86 -12.99 -3.60
N MET A 70 6.09 -12.68 -3.19
CA MET A 70 7.03 -13.72 -2.70
C MET A 70 6.52 -14.37 -1.40
N ALA A 71 5.92 -13.61 -0.49
CA ALA A 71 5.34 -14.17 0.71
C ALA A 71 4.15 -15.10 0.42
N ALA A 72 3.31 -14.75 -0.56
CA ALA A 72 2.21 -15.59 -1.01
C ALA A 72 2.73 -16.92 -1.58
N ASP A 73 3.77 -16.88 -2.40
CA ASP A 73 4.41 -18.08 -2.97
C ASP A 73 5.00 -18.98 -1.86
N ASP A 74 5.74 -18.39 -0.91
CA ASP A 74 6.37 -19.13 0.19
C ASP A 74 5.34 -19.76 1.15
N LEU A 75 4.19 -19.10 1.34
CA LEU A 75 3.07 -19.59 2.15
C LEU A 75 2.14 -20.55 1.41
N GLY A 76 2.24 -20.62 0.07
CA GLY A 76 1.28 -21.33 -0.77
C GLY A 76 -0.13 -20.75 -0.66
N ASP A 77 -0.25 -19.44 -0.47
CA ASP A 77 -1.50 -18.73 -0.21
C ASP A 77 -1.85 -17.76 -1.33
N ASP A 78 -2.62 -18.23 -2.29
CA ASP A 78 -3.09 -17.43 -3.45
C ASP A 78 -4.04 -16.28 -3.07
N LEU A 79 -4.56 -16.26 -1.84
CA LEU A 79 -5.47 -15.25 -1.30
C LEU A 79 -4.85 -14.49 -0.13
N LEU A 80 -3.54 -14.38 -0.08
CA LEU A 80 -2.81 -13.79 1.04
C LEU A 80 -3.37 -12.40 1.41
N GLY A 81 -3.64 -11.53 0.44
CA GLY A 81 -4.18 -10.20 0.70
C GLY A 81 -5.51 -10.22 1.45
N PHE A 82 -6.41 -11.13 1.04
CA PHE A 82 -7.70 -11.33 1.70
C PHE A 82 -7.54 -11.84 3.13
N HIS A 83 -6.69 -12.84 3.35
CA HIS A 83 -6.45 -13.41 4.69
C HIS A 83 -5.79 -12.40 5.64
N LEU A 84 -4.87 -11.59 5.14
CA LEU A 84 -4.28 -10.49 5.91
C LEU A 84 -5.33 -9.46 6.32
N ALA A 85 -6.26 -9.10 5.42
CA ALA A 85 -7.33 -8.16 5.72
C ALA A 85 -8.28 -8.68 6.81
N GLN A 86 -8.62 -9.97 6.82
CA GLN A 86 -9.47 -10.58 7.85
C GLN A 86 -8.86 -10.50 9.26
N SER A 87 -7.54 -10.50 9.37
CA SER A 87 -6.82 -10.42 10.65
C SER A 87 -6.42 -9.00 11.03
N PHE A 88 -6.64 -8.02 10.15
CA PHE A 88 -6.19 -6.65 10.33
C PHE A 88 -7.14 -5.82 11.19
N ASP A 89 -6.59 -5.15 12.20
CA ASP A 89 -7.33 -4.16 12.96
C ASP A 89 -7.21 -2.78 12.30
N LEU A 90 -8.30 -2.29 11.72
CA LEU A 90 -8.37 -0.97 11.06
C LEU A 90 -7.90 0.19 11.93
N ARG A 91 -7.98 0.07 13.26
CA ARG A 91 -7.48 1.08 14.20
C ARG A 91 -5.98 1.31 14.07
N ALA A 92 -5.24 0.33 13.52
CA ALA A 92 -3.82 0.46 13.23
C ALA A 92 -3.51 1.47 12.10
N LEU A 93 -4.52 1.91 11.32
CA LEU A 93 -4.39 3.02 10.38
C LEU A 93 -4.35 4.40 11.07
N GLY A 94 -4.48 4.42 12.41
CA GLY A 94 -4.36 5.63 13.19
C GLY A 94 -5.48 6.64 12.89
N PHE A 95 -5.12 7.91 12.74
CA PHE A 95 -6.10 8.99 12.58
C PHE A 95 -7.03 8.82 11.37
N VAL A 96 -6.58 8.18 10.29
CA VAL A 96 -7.40 7.95 9.09
C VAL A 96 -8.61 7.08 9.43
N HIS A 97 -8.41 6.00 10.23
CA HIS A 97 -9.52 5.19 10.71
C HIS A 97 -10.54 6.02 11.50
N TYR A 98 -10.08 6.83 12.46
CA TYR A 98 -10.99 7.60 13.32
C TYR A 98 -11.74 8.69 12.55
N ILE A 99 -11.10 9.35 11.59
CA ILE A 99 -11.78 10.32 10.71
C ILE A 99 -12.84 9.62 9.87
N MET A 100 -12.53 8.50 9.23
CA MET A 100 -13.52 7.75 8.45
C MET A 100 -14.67 7.23 9.33
N ALA A 101 -14.36 6.73 10.53
CA ALA A 101 -15.36 6.24 11.48
C ALA A 101 -16.24 7.34 12.08
N SER A 102 -15.84 8.62 11.99
CA SER A 102 -16.65 9.77 12.43
C SER A 102 -17.64 10.25 11.36
N ALA A 103 -17.58 9.72 10.15
CA ALA A 103 -18.48 10.08 9.06
C ALA A 103 -19.92 9.63 9.35
N GLU A 104 -20.90 10.46 9.04
CA GLU A 104 -22.32 10.13 9.20
C GLU A 104 -22.86 9.28 8.04
N THR A 105 -22.18 9.32 6.89
CA THR A 105 -22.56 8.59 5.68
C THR A 105 -21.37 7.91 5.03
N LEU A 106 -21.64 6.87 4.23
CA LEU A 106 -20.60 6.21 3.42
C LEU A 106 -19.94 7.19 2.44
N ALA A 107 -20.72 8.08 1.81
CA ALA A 107 -20.20 9.08 0.88
C ALA A 107 -19.20 10.02 1.57
N GLU A 108 -19.50 10.44 2.79
CA GLU A 108 -18.58 11.25 3.60
C GLU A 108 -17.31 10.47 3.98
N ALA A 109 -17.44 9.20 4.40
CA ALA A 109 -16.30 8.36 4.68
C ALA A 109 -15.38 8.18 3.47
N LEU A 110 -15.94 7.99 2.26
CA LEU A 110 -15.20 7.91 1.01
C LEU A 110 -14.50 9.23 0.66
N THR A 111 -15.14 10.37 0.93
CA THR A 111 -14.51 11.68 0.79
C THR A 111 -13.31 11.82 1.72
N TYR A 112 -13.43 11.38 2.97
CA TYR A 112 -12.31 11.38 3.91
C TYR A 112 -11.19 10.42 3.47
N GLN A 113 -11.54 9.26 2.92
CA GLN A 113 -10.56 8.34 2.35
C GLN A 113 -9.79 8.98 1.18
N GLU A 114 -10.46 9.70 0.30
CA GLU A 114 -9.80 10.40 -0.81
C GLU A 114 -8.83 11.49 -0.31
N LEU A 115 -9.22 12.23 0.72
CA LEU A 115 -8.43 13.34 1.28
C LEU A 115 -7.24 12.86 2.12
N TYR A 116 -7.44 11.84 2.95
CA TYR A 116 -6.46 11.44 3.97
C TYR A 116 -5.79 10.09 3.70
N GLY A 117 -6.36 9.26 2.83
CA GLY A 117 -5.82 7.93 2.51
C GLY A 117 -4.41 7.97 1.91
N VAL A 118 -4.04 9.07 1.27
CA VAL A 118 -2.68 9.31 0.77
C VAL A 118 -1.62 9.21 1.87
N SER A 119 -1.97 9.54 3.12
CA SER A 119 -1.06 9.41 4.26
C SER A 119 -0.73 7.95 4.57
N VAL A 120 -1.62 7.03 4.22
CA VAL A 120 -1.43 5.57 4.37
C VAL A 120 -0.76 5.01 3.12
N ASN A 121 -1.28 5.32 1.92
CA ASN A 121 -0.76 4.79 0.67
C ASN A 121 -0.88 5.82 -0.47
N GLU A 122 0.24 6.37 -0.91
CA GLU A 122 0.28 7.40 -1.96
C GLU A 122 -0.11 6.87 -3.35
N ALA A 123 -0.02 5.56 -3.57
CA ALA A 123 -0.39 4.95 -4.86
C ALA A 123 -1.86 4.55 -4.94
N LEU A 124 -2.55 4.43 -3.80
CA LEU A 124 -3.94 3.98 -3.74
C LEU A 124 -4.89 5.16 -3.93
N LYS A 125 -5.81 5.02 -4.88
CA LYS A 125 -6.92 5.96 -5.08
C LYS A 125 -8.22 5.18 -5.08
N ILE A 126 -9.12 5.56 -4.17
CA ILE A 126 -10.49 5.04 -4.10
C ILE A 126 -11.40 6.19 -4.45
N ARG A 127 -12.26 6.01 -5.45
CA ARG A 127 -13.20 7.03 -5.92
C ARG A 127 -14.58 6.42 -6.11
N GLU A 128 -15.59 7.23 -5.97
CA GLU A 128 -16.94 6.87 -6.39
C GLU A 128 -16.97 6.76 -7.93
N GLY A 129 -17.49 5.64 -8.43
CA GLY A 129 -17.58 5.40 -9.86
C GLY A 129 -18.66 6.26 -10.50
N SER A 130 -18.45 6.66 -11.77
CA SER A 130 -19.33 7.55 -12.54
C SER A 130 -20.52 6.84 -13.21
N GLY A 131 -20.80 5.58 -12.88
CA GLY A 131 -21.89 4.77 -13.47
C GLY A 131 -23.23 4.93 -12.75
N GLU A 132 -24.31 4.39 -13.39
CA GLU A 132 -25.60 4.24 -12.70
C GLU A 132 -25.47 3.20 -11.57
N GLY A 133 -25.66 3.61 -10.32
CA GLY A 133 -25.53 2.79 -9.12
C GLY A 133 -24.27 3.11 -8.31
N ALA A 134 -24.20 2.55 -7.09
CA ALA A 134 -23.02 2.68 -6.24
C ALA A 134 -21.88 1.82 -6.78
N SER A 135 -20.80 2.43 -7.23
CA SER A 135 -19.59 1.76 -7.67
C SER A 135 -18.37 2.43 -7.06
N LEU A 136 -17.36 1.62 -6.73
CA LEU A 136 -16.07 2.10 -6.23
C LEU A 136 -15.00 1.76 -7.26
N GLU A 137 -14.18 2.73 -7.59
CA GLU A 137 -13.01 2.53 -8.44
C GLU A 137 -11.75 2.53 -7.58
N LEU A 138 -11.03 1.40 -7.61
CA LEU A 138 -9.72 1.26 -7.00
C LEU A 138 -8.65 1.36 -8.09
N SER A 139 -7.74 2.30 -7.98
CA SER A 139 -6.63 2.45 -8.91
C SER A 139 -5.29 2.61 -8.21
N TYR A 140 -4.22 2.12 -8.86
CA TYR A 140 -2.84 2.27 -8.39
C TYR A 140 -2.03 3.10 -9.37
N ALA A 141 -1.52 4.23 -8.90
CA ALA A 141 -0.65 5.08 -9.70
C ALA A 141 0.72 4.41 -9.89
N GLY A 142 1.10 4.18 -11.16
CA GLY A 142 2.44 3.71 -11.51
C GLY A 142 2.75 2.24 -11.20
N VAL A 143 1.73 1.41 -10.94
CA VAL A 143 1.86 -0.03 -10.74
C VAL A 143 0.96 -0.79 -11.70
N GLU A 144 1.46 -1.87 -12.29
CA GLU A 144 0.68 -2.72 -13.20
C GLU A 144 -0.31 -3.57 -12.40
N ARG A 145 -1.59 -3.56 -12.81
CA ARG A 145 -2.70 -4.20 -12.10
C ARG A 145 -2.55 -5.70 -11.86
N HIS A 146 -1.90 -6.42 -12.77
CA HIS A 146 -1.71 -7.87 -12.60
C HIS A 146 -0.65 -8.24 -11.57
N LEU A 147 0.20 -7.30 -11.16
CA LEU A 147 1.23 -7.52 -10.14
C LEU A 147 0.77 -7.15 -8.73
N ASP A 148 -0.30 -6.36 -8.59
CA ASP A 148 -0.75 -5.78 -7.31
C ASP A 148 -1.88 -6.58 -6.62
N ARG A 149 -2.10 -7.83 -7.02
CA ARG A 149 -3.26 -8.64 -6.60
C ARG A 149 -3.46 -8.65 -5.09
N HIS A 150 -2.46 -9.09 -4.32
CA HIS A 150 -2.60 -9.23 -2.87
C HIS A 150 -2.80 -7.89 -2.16
N GLN A 151 -2.22 -6.82 -2.67
CA GLN A 151 -2.45 -5.49 -2.15
C GLN A 151 -3.85 -4.97 -2.48
N ALA A 152 -4.36 -5.25 -3.68
CA ALA A 152 -5.73 -4.90 -4.08
C ALA A 152 -6.77 -5.69 -3.27
N GLU A 153 -6.56 -7.00 -3.10
CA GLU A 153 -7.42 -7.87 -2.27
C GLU A 153 -7.51 -7.33 -0.84
N PHE A 154 -6.39 -6.95 -0.24
CA PHE A 154 -6.37 -6.38 1.11
C PHE A 154 -7.26 -5.14 1.21
N TRP A 155 -7.02 -4.12 0.37
CA TRP A 155 -7.74 -2.85 0.45
C TRP A 155 -9.20 -2.92 0.04
N LEU A 156 -9.61 -3.91 -0.77
CA LEU A 156 -11.01 -4.15 -1.13
C LEU A 156 -11.78 -4.91 -0.05
N THR A 157 -11.07 -5.59 0.85
CA THR A 157 -11.67 -6.43 1.90
C THR A 157 -11.73 -5.70 3.24
N THR A 158 -10.83 -4.75 3.43
CA THR A 158 -10.71 -3.94 4.64
C THR A 158 -11.72 -2.80 4.67
#